data_551e21fb68c100b8af2212469b8bf876
#
_entry.id   551e21fb68c100b8af2212469b8bf876
#
_cell.length_a   1.000
_cell.length_b   1.000
_cell.length_c   1.000
_cell.angle_alpha   90.00
_cell.angle_beta   90.00
_cell.angle_gamma   90.00
#
_symmetry.space_group_name_H-M   'P 1'
#
loop_
_entity.id
_entity.type
_entity.pdbx_description
1 polymer ?
#
loop_
_entity_poly.entity_id
_entity_poly.type
_entity_poly.pdbx_seq_one_letter_code
_entity_poly.pdbx_strand_id
1 'polypeptide(L)'
;ATDFTTVRADVFNGVLDAEGRAGVNIQLPVATGAPGMLNATLTTRVFEPGGDASIYSQTVPFSPFTSYVGINLNQPKGKYIETDKDHVFDIVTVNDQGQPVNRSNLEYKIYRISWSWWWENGEESFGTYINNSSITPVASGNLQTTGGKASFKFRINYPDWGRYLVYVKDRESGHATGGTVYIDWPDWRGRSNKTDPSGIKMLAFSLDKDSYEIGE
;
A
#
# COMPACT_ATOMS: atom_id res chain seq x y z
N ALA A 1 5.30 -0.03 0.84
CA ALA A 1 5.63 -0.10 -0.59
C ALA A 1 6.38 -1.42 -0.81
N THR A 2 6.05 -2.14 -1.86
CA THR A 2 6.88 -3.26 -2.32
C THR A 2 8.12 -2.66 -2.96
N ASP A 3 9.29 -3.30 -2.79
CA ASP A 3 10.54 -2.92 -3.47
C ASP A 3 10.39 -3.22 -4.98
N PHE A 4 9.62 -2.38 -5.65
CA PHE A 4 9.43 -2.47 -7.09
C PHE A 4 10.60 -1.80 -7.80
N THR A 5 11.39 -2.61 -8.51
CA THR A 5 12.51 -2.11 -9.30
C THR A 5 12.06 -1.87 -10.74
N THR A 6 12.34 -0.66 -11.26
CA THR A 6 12.10 -0.35 -12.66
C THR A 6 12.96 -1.25 -13.56
N VAL A 7 12.31 -1.93 -14.49
CA VAL A 7 12.98 -2.79 -15.48
C VAL A 7 13.16 -1.99 -16.77
N ARG A 8 14.37 -2.07 -17.35
CA ARG A 8 14.68 -1.54 -18.67
C ARG A 8 15.03 -2.70 -19.59
N ALA A 9 14.44 -2.73 -20.77
CA ALA A 9 14.72 -3.73 -21.79
C ALA A 9 14.75 -3.09 -23.18
N ASP A 10 15.67 -3.56 -24.03
CA ASP A 10 15.67 -3.23 -25.45
C ASP A 10 14.67 -4.17 -26.14
N VAL A 11 13.62 -3.60 -26.73
CA VAL A 11 12.49 -4.36 -27.27
C VAL A 11 12.49 -4.47 -28.78
N PHE A 12 13.31 -3.66 -29.45
CA PHE A 12 13.45 -3.68 -30.90
C PHE A 12 14.82 -3.13 -31.33
N ASN A 13 15.40 -3.80 -32.34
CA ASN A 13 16.53 -3.32 -33.10
C ASN A 13 16.34 -3.75 -34.55
N GLY A 14 16.28 -2.81 -35.50
CA GLY A 14 15.98 -3.11 -36.90
C GLY A 14 16.20 -1.88 -37.79
N VAL A 15 15.81 -2.05 -39.04
CA VAL A 15 15.96 -1.01 -40.08
C VAL A 15 14.58 -0.53 -40.52
N LEU A 16 14.48 0.73 -40.87
CA LEU A 16 13.26 1.30 -41.46
C LEU A 16 13.10 0.81 -42.89
N ASP A 17 11.85 0.70 -43.36
CA ASP A 17 11.52 0.41 -44.77
C ASP A 17 11.82 1.60 -45.66
N ALA A 18 11.54 1.48 -46.99
CA ALA A 18 11.77 2.51 -47.95
C ALA A 18 10.93 3.79 -47.70
N GLU A 19 9.83 3.66 -46.99
CA GLU A 19 8.93 4.71 -46.59
C GLU A 19 9.30 5.33 -45.24
N GLY A 20 10.41 4.87 -44.62
CA GLY A 20 10.90 5.33 -43.32
C GLY A 20 10.07 4.83 -42.14
N ARG A 21 9.46 3.66 -42.21
CA ARG A 21 8.59 3.05 -41.21
C ARG A 21 9.19 1.76 -40.64
N ALA A 22 8.89 1.48 -39.38
CA ALA A 22 9.06 0.17 -38.78
C ALA A 22 7.88 -0.14 -37.87
N GLY A 23 7.30 -1.34 -38.07
CA GLY A 23 6.24 -1.85 -37.20
C GLY A 23 6.86 -2.68 -36.07
N VAL A 24 6.57 -2.32 -34.84
CA VAL A 24 7.09 -3.02 -33.65
C VAL A 24 5.94 -3.50 -32.81
N ASN A 25 5.89 -4.81 -32.53
CA ASN A 25 4.96 -5.38 -31.58
C ASN A 25 5.71 -5.62 -30.25
N ILE A 26 5.44 -4.77 -29.25
CA ILE A 26 6.13 -4.79 -27.98
C ILE A 26 5.33 -5.60 -26.98
N GLN A 27 5.92 -6.68 -26.47
CA GLN A 27 5.41 -7.37 -25.30
C GLN A 27 6.16 -6.87 -24.06
N LEU A 28 5.43 -6.14 -23.19
CA LEU A 28 6.00 -5.68 -21.95
C LEU A 28 6.20 -6.88 -20.99
N PRO A 29 7.35 -6.96 -20.30
CA PRO A 29 7.60 -8.01 -19.34
C PRO A 29 6.60 -7.93 -18.19
N VAL A 30 6.25 -9.09 -17.62
CA VAL A 30 5.39 -9.16 -16.43
C VAL A 30 6.07 -8.43 -15.28
N ALA A 31 5.46 -7.39 -14.78
CA ALA A 31 5.97 -6.60 -13.66
C ALA A 31 5.67 -7.31 -12.34
N THR A 32 6.52 -8.26 -11.95
CA THR A 32 6.39 -8.97 -10.68
C THR A 32 6.54 -7.99 -9.51
N GLY A 33 5.60 -8.02 -8.57
CA GLY A 33 5.62 -7.14 -7.39
C GLY A 33 5.21 -5.69 -7.66
N ALA A 34 4.58 -5.42 -8.81
CA ALA A 34 4.04 -4.08 -9.08
C ALA A 34 3.10 -3.61 -7.97
N PRO A 35 3.27 -2.37 -7.45
CA PRO A 35 2.43 -1.86 -6.37
C PRO A 35 1.02 -1.44 -6.84
N GLY A 36 0.80 -1.35 -8.13
CA GLY A 36 -0.42 -0.90 -8.75
C GLY A 36 -0.25 -0.67 -10.24
N MET A 37 -0.98 0.30 -10.78
CA MET A 37 -0.82 0.75 -12.15
C MET A 37 0.56 1.37 -12.37
N LEU A 38 1.19 1.07 -13.50
CA LEU A 38 2.52 1.53 -13.86
C LEU A 38 2.47 2.47 -15.07
N ASN A 39 3.60 3.12 -15.33
CA ASN A 39 3.86 3.85 -16.56
C ASN A 39 4.99 3.14 -17.32
N ALA A 40 4.74 2.81 -18.59
CA ALA A 40 5.76 2.33 -19.50
C ALA A 40 6.28 3.49 -20.35
N THR A 41 7.57 3.80 -20.26
CA THR A 41 8.22 4.80 -21.10
C THR A 41 8.94 4.11 -22.25
N LEU A 42 8.49 4.38 -23.48
CA LEU A 42 9.07 3.88 -24.70
C LEU A 42 9.98 4.98 -25.28
N THR A 43 11.26 4.67 -25.40
CA THR A 43 12.24 5.57 -26.03
C THR A 43 12.67 4.99 -27.36
N THR A 44 12.34 5.68 -28.44
CA THR A 44 12.74 5.32 -29.80
C THR A 44 13.95 6.17 -30.22
N ARG A 45 14.94 5.52 -30.82
CA ARG A 45 16.10 6.17 -31.40
C ARG A 45 16.18 5.77 -32.87
N VAL A 46 16.20 6.73 -33.75
CA VAL A 46 16.38 6.54 -35.18
C VAL A 46 17.73 7.13 -35.56
N PHE A 47 18.62 6.30 -36.09
CA PHE A 47 19.96 6.70 -36.50
C PHE A 47 20.00 6.97 -37.99
N GLU A 48 20.63 8.05 -38.39
CA GLU A 48 20.98 8.34 -39.76
C GLU A 48 22.29 7.64 -40.14
N PRO A 49 22.57 7.43 -41.46
CA PRO A 49 23.82 6.83 -41.92
C PRO A 49 25.10 7.56 -41.43
N GLY A 50 24.99 8.84 -41.06
CA GLY A 50 26.07 9.65 -40.50
C GLY A 50 26.33 9.43 -39.00
N GLY A 51 25.50 8.65 -38.31
CA GLY A 51 25.64 8.35 -36.89
C GLY A 51 24.81 9.27 -35.97
N ASP A 52 24.22 10.32 -36.47
CA ASP A 52 23.33 11.17 -35.68
C ASP A 52 22.01 10.42 -35.38
N ALA A 53 21.41 10.73 -34.23
CA ALA A 53 20.18 10.06 -33.80
C ALA A 53 19.08 11.06 -33.45
N SER A 54 17.90 10.81 -33.99
CA SER A 54 16.65 11.41 -33.51
C SER A 54 16.07 10.58 -32.40
N ILE A 55 15.73 11.19 -31.25
CA ILE A 55 15.22 10.50 -30.06
C ILE A 55 13.82 11.00 -29.77
N TYR A 56 12.89 10.06 -29.60
CA TYR A 56 11.53 10.34 -29.17
C TYR A 56 11.15 9.45 -27.99
N SER A 57 10.51 10.03 -26.97
CA SER A 57 10.04 9.29 -25.79
C SER A 57 8.55 9.49 -25.60
N GLN A 58 7.83 8.40 -25.39
CA GLN A 58 6.41 8.36 -25.10
C GLN A 58 6.15 7.54 -23.85
N THR A 59 5.31 8.06 -22.96
CA THR A 59 4.87 7.34 -21.75
C THR A 59 3.40 6.93 -21.92
N VAL A 60 3.13 5.66 -21.69
CA VAL A 60 1.78 5.08 -21.72
C VAL A 60 1.45 4.39 -20.41
N PRO A 61 0.20 4.46 -19.92
CA PRO A 61 -0.23 3.68 -18.77
C PRO A 61 -0.11 2.19 -19.07
N PHE A 62 0.38 1.43 -18.08
CA PHE A 62 0.49 -0.01 -18.15
C PHE A 62 -0.18 -0.66 -16.95
N SER A 63 -1.16 -1.52 -17.20
CA SER A 63 -1.87 -2.27 -16.19
C SER A 63 -1.29 -3.68 -16.05
N PRO A 64 -0.52 -3.99 -14.99
CA PRO A 64 0.00 -5.33 -14.76
C PRO A 64 -1.06 -6.30 -14.20
N PHE A 65 -2.21 -5.80 -13.76
CA PHE A 65 -3.28 -6.59 -13.17
C PHE A 65 -4.58 -6.48 -13.97
N THR A 66 -5.36 -7.54 -13.96
CA THR A 66 -6.69 -7.57 -14.60
C THR A 66 -7.75 -6.84 -13.76
N SER A 67 -7.48 -6.63 -12.48
CA SER A 67 -8.29 -5.83 -11.56
C SER A 67 -7.46 -5.34 -10.39
N TYR A 68 -7.98 -4.32 -9.75
CA TYR A 68 -7.40 -3.64 -8.59
C TYR A 68 -8.36 -3.69 -7.43
N VAL A 69 -7.84 -3.96 -6.24
CA VAL A 69 -8.58 -3.87 -5.00
C VAL A 69 -8.19 -2.59 -4.25
N GLY A 70 -9.18 -1.86 -3.75
CA GLY A 70 -9.02 -0.69 -2.89
C GLY A 70 -9.67 -0.92 -1.54
N ILE A 71 -9.17 -0.26 -0.50
CA ILE A 71 -9.72 -0.33 0.86
C ILE A 71 -9.96 1.09 1.41
N ASN A 72 -11.11 1.27 2.06
CA ASN A 72 -11.41 2.41 2.89
C ASN A 72 -11.59 1.96 4.34
N LEU A 73 -10.70 2.43 5.20
CA LEU A 73 -10.72 2.09 6.63
C LEU A 73 -11.70 2.93 7.45
N ASN A 74 -12.41 3.86 6.83
CA ASN A 74 -13.40 4.73 7.46
C ASN A 74 -12.85 5.45 8.71
N GLN A 75 -11.53 5.63 8.79
CA GLN A 75 -10.88 6.33 9.88
C GLN A 75 -10.92 7.84 9.63
N PRO A 76 -11.48 8.64 10.53
CA PRO A 76 -11.44 10.09 10.42
C PRO A 76 -9.99 10.61 10.43
N LYS A 77 -9.69 11.61 9.58
CA LYS A 77 -8.35 12.20 9.50
C LYS A 77 -7.83 12.63 10.87
N GLY A 78 -6.63 12.16 11.24
CA GLY A 78 -5.95 12.50 12.47
C GLY A 78 -6.65 12.01 13.75
N LYS A 79 -7.60 11.08 13.64
CA LYS A 79 -8.28 10.46 14.77
C LYS A 79 -8.01 8.96 14.79
N TYR A 80 -8.20 8.36 15.95
CA TYR A 80 -8.23 6.91 16.13
C TYR A 80 -9.66 6.38 15.99
N ILE A 81 -9.82 5.08 15.81
CA ILE A 81 -11.08 4.37 16.02
C ILE A 81 -11.05 3.70 17.39
N GLU A 82 -12.22 3.44 17.96
CA GLU A 82 -12.32 3.05 19.38
C GLU A 82 -12.33 1.53 19.55
N THR A 83 -11.72 1.05 20.64
CA THR A 83 -11.90 -0.33 21.10
C THR A 83 -13.36 -0.60 21.47
N ASP A 84 -13.73 -1.87 21.60
CA ASP A 84 -15.04 -2.35 22.04
C ASP A 84 -16.22 -1.95 21.14
N LYS A 85 -15.91 -1.44 19.93
CA LYS A 85 -16.89 -1.11 18.88
C LYS A 85 -16.62 -1.88 17.60
N ASP A 86 -17.69 -2.14 16.87
CA ASP A 86 -17.60 -2.70 15.52
C ASP A 86 -17.27 -1.59 14.54
N HIS A 87 -16.19 -1.78 13.78
CA HIS A 87 -15.79 -0.90 12.68
C HIS A 87 -16.04 -1.62 11.35
N VAL A 88 -16.53 -0.88 10.37
CA VAL A 88 -16.77 -1.39 9.02
C VAL A 88 -15.67 -0.87 8.11
N PHE A 89 -14.99 -1.76 7.42
CA PHE A 89 -14.03 -1.44 6.38
C PHE A 89 -14.64 -1.78 5.03
N ASP A 90 -14.56 -0.81 4.10
CA ASP A 90 -15.15 -0.95 2.78
C ASP A 90 -14.09 -1.33 1.77
N ILE A 91 -14.44 -2.25 0.87
CA ILE A 91 -13.61 -2.77 -0.19
C ILE A 91 -14.25 -2.41 -1.53
N VAL A 92 -13.43 -2.01 -2.48
CA VAL A 92 -13.84 -1.83 -3.87
C VAL A 92 -12.91 -2.62 -4.80
N THR A 93 -13.49 -3.14 -5.88
CA THR A 93 -12.72 -3.80 -6.95
C THR A 93 -13.09 -3.20 -8.30
N VAL A 94 -12.08 -2.79 -9.06
CA VAL A 94 -12.22 -2.13 -10.36
C VAL A 94 -11.27 -2.74 -11.38
N ASN A 95 -11.60 -2.61 -12.69
CA ASN A 95 -10.68 -2.91 -13.77
C ASN A 95 -9.67 -1.76 -13.98
N ASP A 96 -8.84 -1.87 -14.99
CA ASP A 96 -7.86 -0.87 -15.41
C ASP A 96 -8.46 0.46 -15.88
N GLN A 97 -9.76 0.47 -16.25
CA GLN A 97 -10.53 1.67 -16.61
C GLN A 97 -11.28 2.27 -15.42
N GLY A 98 -11.13 1.71 -14.21
CA GLY A 98 -11.85 2.16 -13.02
C GLY A 98 -13.31 1.71 -12.94
N GLN A 99 -13.76 0.80 -13.81
CA GLN A 99 -15.11 0.27 -13.77
C GLN A 99 -15.23 -0.84 -12.71
N PRO A 100 -16.34 -0.91 -11.97
CA PRO A 100 -16.56 -1.95 -10.97
C PRO A 100 -16.52 -3.35 -11.57
N VAL A 101 -15.83 -4.28 -10.93
CA VAL A 101 -15.79 -5.70 -11.31
C VAL A 101 -16.07 -6.58 -10.09
N ASN A 102 -16.78 -7.69 -10.30
CA ASN A 102 -17.00 -8.65 -9.24
C ASN A 102 -15.80 -9.58 -9.09
N ARG A 103 -15.43 -9.85 -7.84
CA ARG A 103 -14.38 -10.80 -7.47
C ARG A 103 -14.90 -11.75 -6.41
N SER A 104 -14.65 -13.04 -6.59
CA SER A 104 -15.13 -14.10 -5.69
C SER A 104 -14.06 -14.54 -4.69
N ASN A 105 -12.81 -14.16 -4.88
CA ASN A 105 -11.69 -14.67 -4.11
C ASN A 105 -10.78 -13.54 -3.58
N LEU A 106 -11.37 -12.69 -2.74
CA LEU A 106 -10.63 -11.69 -1.97
C LEU A 106 -10.26 -12.26 -0.60
N GLU A 107 -9.02 -12.12 -0.20
CA GLU A 107 -8.55 -12.45 1.15
C GLU A 107 -8.21 -11.17 1.90
N TYR A 108 -8.69 -11.02 3.14
CA TYR A 108 -8.21 -9.99 4.05
C TYR A 108 -7.45 -10.59 5.22
N LYS A 109 -6.46 -9.85 5.70
CA LYS A 109 -5.69 -10.15 6.91
C LYS A 109 -5.46 -8.87 7.69
N ILE A 110 -5.56 -8.96 9.01
CA ILE A 110 -5.30 -7.86 9.92
C ILE A 110 -4.18 -8.25 10.85
N TYR A 111 -3.17 -7.41 10.94
CA TYR A 111 -1.99 -7.64 11.77
C TYR A 111 -1.86 -6.53 12.80
N ARG A 112 -1.51 -6.88 14.03
CA ARG A 112 -1.08 -5.90 15.02
C ARG A 112 0.38 -5.56 14.76
N ILE A 113 0.68 -4.28 14.56
CA ILE A 113 2.05 -3.81 14.32
C ILE A 113 2.72 -3.58 15.67
N SER A 114 3.85 -4.25 15.91
CA SER A 114 4.68 -3.97 17.09
C SER A 114 5.38 -2.63 16.91
N TRP A 115 5.57 -1.91 18.04
CA TRP A 115 6.25 -0.63 18.00
C TRP A 115 7.72 -0.74 17.56
N SER A 116 8.43 -1.81 17.92
CA SER A 116 9.81 -2.06 17.52
C SER A 116 9.94 -2.13 16.00
N TRP A 117 9.05 -2.87 15.36
CA TRP A 117 9.04 -2.95 13.90
C TRP A 117 8.71 -1.60 13.25
N TRP A 118 7.73 -0.88 13.78
CA TRP A 118 7.35 0.44 13.28
C TRP A 118 8.49 1.45 13.35
N TRP A 119 9.22 1.42 14.47
CA TRP A 119 10.37 2.31 14.67
C TRP A 119 11.51 2.05 13.70
N GLU A 120 11.76 0.78 13.39
CA GLU A 120 12.85 0.37 12.50
C GLU A 120 12.53 0.54 11.02
N ASN A 121 11.28 0.35 10.60
CA ASN A 121 10.91 0.19 9.20
C ASN A 121 9.90 1.23 8.67
N GLY A 122 9.18 1.94 9.52
CA GLY A 122 8.15 2.89 9.11
C GLY A 122 7.00 2.28 8.30
N GLU A 123 6.31 3.10 7.51
CA GLU A 123 5.18 2.64 6.67
C GLU A 123 5.62 1.97 5.36
N GLU A 124 6.87 2.10 4.97
CA GLU A 124 7.33 1.72 3.63
C GLU A 124 7.53 0.22 3.42
N SER A 125 7.62 -0.57 4.48
CA SER A 125 8.01 -2.00 4.42
C SER A 125 6.90 -2.98 4.80
N PHE A 126 5.62 -2.63 4.66
CA PHE A 126 4.50 -3.53 5.00
C PHE A 126 4.50 -4.86 4.23
N GLY A 127 5.02 -4.87 3.00
CA GLY A 127 5.17 -6.10 2.24
C GLY A 127 6.09 -7.11 2.94
N THR A 128 7.20 -6.65 3.49
CA THR A 128 8.13 -7.47 4.26
C THR A 128 7.49 -7.97 5.56
N TYR A 129 6.70 -7.11 6.23
CA TYR A 129 5.98 -7.49 7.45
C TYR A 129 5.01 -8.65 7.21
N ILE A 130 4.21 -8.57 6.15
CA ILE A 130 3.21 -9.60 5.79
C ILE A 130 3.86 -10.92 5.41
N ASN A 131 5.02 -10.88 4.77
CA ASN A 131 5.76 -12.07 4.32
C ASN A 131 6.58 -12.75 5.43
N ASN A 132 6.68 -12.14 6.61
CA ASN A 132 7.36 -12.75 7.74
C ASN A 132 6.47 -13.86 8.35
N SER A 133 6.92 -15.10 8.22
CA SER A 133 6.21 -16.29 8.70
C SER A 133 5.98 -16.35 10.23
N SER A 134 6.72 -15.53 10.98
CA SER A 134 6.59 -15.42 12.44
C SER A 134 5.44 -14.50 12.88
N ILE A 135 4.78 -13.78 11.93
CA ILE A 135 3.74 -12.83 12.25
C ILE A 135 2.38 -13.43 11.90
N THR A 136 1.57 -13.68 12.93
CA THR A 136 0.23 -14.23 12.78
C THR A 136 -0.80 -13.09 12.71
N PRO A 137 -1.74 -13.12 11.73
CA PRO A 137 -2.82 -12.15 11.71
C PRO A 137 -3.76 -12.32 12.91
N VAL A 138 -4.21 -11.21 13.49
CA VAL A 138 -5.22 -11.19 14.56
C VAL A 138 -6.63 -11.48 14.04
N ALA A 139 -6.86 -11.23 12.76
CA ALA A 139 -8.09 -11.59 12.05
C ALA A 139 -7.78 -11.82 10.57
N SER A 140 -8.53 -12.74 9.96
CA SER A 140 -8.48 -13.02 8.52
C SER A 140 -9.80 -13.57 8.03
N GLY A 141 -10.04 -13.46 6.74
CA GLY A 141 -11.22 -14.04 6.11
C GLY A 141 -11.22 -13.85 4.60
N ASN A 142 -12.24 -14.40 3.97
CA ASN A 142 -12.47 -14.27 2.53
C ASN A 142 -13.72 -13.42 2.29
N LEU A 143 -13.71 -12.69 1.18
CA LEU A 143 -14.78 -11.79 0.76
C LEU A 143 -15.06 -11.99 -0.72
N GLN A 144 -16.29 -11.61 -1.09
CA GLN A 144 -16.73 -11.51 -2.48
C GLN A 144 -17.31 -10.12 -2.70
N THR A 145 -17.03 -9.52 -3.87
CA THR A 145 -17.64 -8.24 -4.24
C THR A 145 -18.87 -8.45 -5.11
N THR A 146 -19.89 -7.64 -4.86
CA THR A 146 -21.08 -7.51 -5.71
C THR A 146 -21.18 -6.09 -6.18
N GLY A 147 -21.26 -5.88 -7.51
CA GLY A 147 -21.15 -4.55 -8.09
C GLY A 147 -19.82 -3.88 -7.77
N GLY A 148 -18.74 -4.67 -7.62
CA GLY A 148 -17.42 -4.18 -7.26
C GLY A 148 -17.27 -3.72 -5.82
N LYS A 149 -18.19 -4.06 -4.91
CA LYS A 149 -18.19 -3.61 -3.52
C LYS A 149 -18.32 -4.77 -2.54
N ALA A 150 -17.62 -4.68 -1.43
CA ALA A 150 -17.76 -5.54 -0.25
C ALA A 150 -17.44 -4.73 1.01
N SER A 151 -17.79 -5.28 2.16
CA SER A 151 -17.36 -4.73 3.44
C SER A 151 -17.20 -5.86 4.44
N PHE A 152 -16.38 -5.64 5.47
CA PHE A 152 -16.29 -6.54 6.61
C PHE A 152 -16.20 -5.76 7.91
N LYS A 153 -16.60 -6.44 8.99
CA LYS A 153 -16.55 -5.88 10.34
C LYS A 153 -15.28 -6.32 11.03
N PHE A 154 -14.71 -5.42 11.79
CA PHE A 154 -13.56 -5.65 12.63
C PHE A 154 -13.76 -5.01 14.00
N ARG A 155 -13.38 -5.73 15.05
CA ARG A 155 -13.47 -5.28 16.43
C ARG A 155 -12.24 -5.70 17.19
N ILE A 156 -11.69 -4.77 17.95
CA ILE A 156 -10.65 -5.02 18.94
C ILE A 156 -11.22 -4.65 20.30
N ASN A 157 -11.09 -5.54 21.25
CA ASN A 157 -11.52 -5.32 22.62
C ASN A 157 -10.36 -4.80 23.47
N TYR A 158 -10.66 -3.94 24.43
CA TYR A 158 -9.69 -3.55 25.46
C TYR A 158 -9.15 -4.81 26.18
N PRO A 159 -7.84 -4.91 26.46
CA PRO A 159 -6.79 -3.88 26.37
C PRO A 159 -5.96 -3.89 25.08
N ASP A 160 -6.39 -4.54 24.02
CA ASP A 160 -5.61 -4.73 22.80
C ASP A 160 -5.66 -3.51 21.87
N TRP A 161 -5.33 -2.34 22.38
CA TRP A 161 -5.18 -1.14 21.57
C TRP A 161 -3.83 -1.07 20.85
N GLY A 162 -3.73 -0.25 19.80
CA GLY A 162 -2.48 -0.06 19.06
C GLY A 162 -2.71 0.20 17.58
N ARG A 163 -1.63 0.04 16.80
CA ARG A 163 -1.67 0.18 15.35
C ARG A 163 -1.90 -1.19 14.70
N TYR A 164 -2.80 -1.20 13.74
CA TYR A 164 -3.14 -2.40 12.98
C TYR A 164 -2.96 -2.14 11.48
N LEU A 165 -2.34 -3.10 10.79
CA LEU A 165 -2.27 -3.15 9.35
C LEU A 165 -3.43 -3.99 8.83
N VAL A 166 -4.27 -3.40 8.00
CA VAL A 166 -5.32 -4.08 7.27
C VAL A 166 -4.83 -4.31 5.84
N TYR A 167 -4.74 -5.57 5.45
CA TYR A 167 -4.25 -6.01 4.15
C TYR A 167 -5.35 -6.75 3.41
N VAL A 168 -5.53 -6.45 2.12
CA VAL A 168 -6.49 -7.13 1.25
C VAL A 168 -5.80 -7.52 -0.05
N LYS A 169 -6.01 -8.76 -0.48
CA LYS A 169 -5.47 -9.31 -1.71
C LYS A 169 -6.58 -9.88 -2.59
N ASP A 170 -6.60 -9.50 -3.84
CA ASP A 170 -7.35 -10.19 -4.88
C ASP A 170 -6.51 -11.38 -5.38
N ARG A 171 -6.96 -12.59 -5.07
CA ARG A 171 -6.24 -13.81 -5.45
C ARG A 171 -6.40 -14.15 -6.93
N GLU A 172 -7.39 -13.57 -7.61
CA GLU A 172 -7.63 -13.78 -9.04
C GLU A 172 -6.69 -12.90 -9.88
N SER A 173 -6.57 -11.62 -9.55
CA SER A 173 -5.67 -10.69 -10.27
C SER A 173 -4.25 -10.68 -9.72
N GLY A 174 -4.07 -11.04 -8.46
CA GLY A 174 -2.81 -10.93 -7.74
C GLY A 174 -2.56 -9.55 -7.11
N HIS A 175 -3.40 -8.53 -7.40
CA HIS A 175 -3.25 -7.21 -6.80
C HIS A 175 -3.57 -7.23 -5.31
N ALA A 176 -2.82 -6.45 -4.55
CA ALA A 176 -3.01 -6.31 -3.11
C ALA A 176 -2.88 -4.84 -2.69
N THR A 177 -3.61 -4.49 -1.63
CA THR A 177 -3.55 -3.17 -1.01
C THR A 177 -3.59 -3.29 0.50
N GLY A 178 -3.23 -2.23 1.20
CA GLY A 178 -3.35 -2.19 2.65
C GLY A 178 -3.26 -0.76 3.18
N GLY A 179 -3.65 -0.63 4.42
CA GLY A 179 -3.57 0.63 5.14
C GLY A 179 -3.48 0.38 6.65
N THR A 180 -3.01 1.37 7.37
CA THR A 180 -2.92 1.28 8.83
C THR A 180 -4.05 2.03 9.50
N VAL A 181 -4.54 1.47 10.60
CA VAL A 181 -5.51 2.08 11.48
C VAL A 181 -4.98 2.08 12.90
N TYR A 182 -5.20 3.17 13.62
CA TYR A 182 -4.88 3.25 15.03
C TYR A 182 -6.16 3.09 15.85
N ILE A 183 -6.12 2.14 16.80
CA ILE A 183 -7.26 1.78 17.66
C ILE A 183 -6.89 2.12 19.10
N ASP A 184 -7.78 2.86 19.78
CA ASP A 184 -7.58 3.26 21.17
C ASP A 184 -8.92 3.24 21.93
N TRP A 185 -8.90 3.36 23.25
CA TRP A 185 -10.15 3.41 24.03
C TRP A 185 -10.65 4.85 24.22
N PRO A 186 -11.98 5.06 24.36
CA PRO A 186 -12.60 6.38 24.33
C PRO A 186 -12.22 7.30 25.51
N ASP A 187 -11.92 6.73 26.68
CA ASP A 187 -11.65 7.49 27.91
C ASP A 187 -10.22 8.04 27.99
N TRP A 188 -9.42 7.83 26.94
CA TRP A 188 -8.05 8.32 26.91
C TRP A 188 -7.99 9.80 26.52
N ARG A 189 -8.32 10.68 27.46
CA ARG A 189 -8.09 12.11 27.34
C ARG A 189 -6.71 12.43 27.89
N GLY A 190 -5.73 12.66 27.06
CA GLY A 190 -4.40 13.12 27.51
C GLY A 190 -3.18 12.49 26.86
N ARG A 191 -3.34 11.57 25.91
CA ARG A 191 -2.22 11.16 25.05
C ARG A 191 -1.92 12.24 24.03
N SER A 192 -0.82 12.94 24.25
CA SER A 192 -0.38 14.01 23.37
C SER A 192 0.23 13.54 22.05
N ASN A 193 0.57 12.26 21.89
CA ASN A 193 1.27 11.75 20.72
C ASN A 193 0.52 10.63 20.02
N LYS A 194 -0.30 10.99 19.03
CA LYS A 194 -0.93 10.07 18.07
C LYS A 194 0.06 9.40 17.11
N THR A 195 1.30 9.86 17.11
CA THR A 195 2.40 9.33 16.30
C THR A 195 3.22 8.25 16.99
N ASP A 196 2.99 8.02 18.30
CA ASP A 196 3.64 6.95 19.02
C ASP A 196 2.92 5.62 18.77
N PRO A 197 3.50 4.69 18.00
CA PRO A 197 2.87 3.41 17.68
C PRO A 197 2.84 2.45 18.87
N SER A 198 3.65 2.68 19.91
CA SER A 198 3.70 1.85 21.12
C SER A 198 2.66 2.23 22.15
N GLY A 199 2.12 3.45 22.05
CA GLY A 199 1.27 4.01 23.09
C GLY A 199 1.95 4.17 24.45
N ILE A 200 3.27 4.13 24.51
CA ILE A 200 4.03 4.39 25.73
C ILE A 200 3.91 5.88 26.01
N LYS A 201 3.43 6.24 27.21
CA LYS A 201 3.52 7.60 27.70
C LYS A 201 4.99 7.97 27.85
N MET A 202 5.47 8.89 27.05
CA MET A 202 6.63 9.66 27.46
C MET A 202 6.17 10.54 28.62
N LEU A 203 6.65 10.25 29.82
CA LEU A 203 6.53 11.14 30.95
C LEU A 203 7.37 12.39 30.62
N ALA A 204 6.73 13.46 30.21
CA ALA A 204 7.39 14.74 30.13
C ALA A 204 7.48 15.29 31.57
N PHE A 205 8.65 15.28 32.14
CA PHE A 205 8.92 16.02 33.38
C PHE A 205 9.09 17.49 32.97
N SER A 206 8.16 18.33 33.35
CA SER A 206 8.38 19.77 33.37
C SER A 206 8.77 20.15 34.80
N LEU A 207 9.92 20.75 34.92
CA LEU A 207 10.31 21.39 36.18
C LEU A 207 9.40 22.62 36.38
N ASP A 208 8.92 22.81 37.58
CA ASP A 208 8.12 24.00 37.95
C ASP A 208 9.03 25.18 38.32
N LYS A 209 10.35 24.96 38.46
CA LYS A 209 11.38 25.95 38.72
C LYS A 209 12.58 25.74 37.81
N ASP A 210 13.31 26.79 37.52
CA ASP A 210 14.55 26.76 36.73
C ASP A 210 15.77 26.19 37.51
N SER A 211 15.68 26.11 38.85
CA SER A 211 16.71 25.54 39.73
C SER A 211 16.11 25.07 41.04
N TYR A 212 16.73 24.08 41.66
CA TYR A 212 16.35 23.49 42.94
C TYR A 212 17.55 23.47 43.88
N GLU A 213 17.32 23.65 45.19
CA GLU A 213 18.34 23.42 46.21
C GLU A 213 18.33 21.96 46.69
N ILE A 214 19.47 21.50 47.23
CA ILE A 214 19.58 20.12 47.72
C ILE A 214 18.66 19.96 48.94
N GLY A 215 17.61 19.11 48.77
CA GLY A 215 16.63 18.84 49.83
C GLY A 215 15.23 19.47 49.61
N GLU A 216 15.01 20.12 48.47
CA GLU A 216 13.72 20.68 48.06
C GLU A 216 12.85 19.64 47.36
#